data_88cda0c49345d7ae26532cb9e60cebc5
#
_entry.id   88cda0c49345d7ae26532cb9e60cebc5
#
_cell.length_a   1.000
_cell.length_b   1.000
_cell.length_c   1.000
_cell.angle_alpha   90.00
_cell.angle_beta   90.00
_cell.angle_gamma   90.00
#
_symmetry.space_group_name_H-M   'P 1'
#
loop_
_entity.id
_entity.type
_entity.pdbx_description
1 polymer ?
#
loop_
_entity_poly.entity_id
_entity_poly.type
_entity_poly.pdbx_seq_one_letter_code
_entity_poly.pdbx_strand_id
1 'polypeptide(L)'
;MTRCGGQNDAATYHFPSTPFLLCHRPSAQIFCVSYAQDLADKLSRDCRRIVASDWYRRLFPTRLSPQRQAAPEFETTAQGCRLATSVGGVLTGRGADIIIDDPLKPDEALSEAHRRAANEWFDHTLYSRLNDKRKGAIILIMHRLHESLPSGLTRGTIWPAT
;
A
#
# COMPACT_ATOMS: atom_id res chain seq x y z
N MET A 1 -30.75 -10.81 18.18
CA MET A 1 -30.44 -10.73 16.72
C MET A 1 -29.74 -9.44 16.43
N THR A 2 -28.43 -9.42 16.49
CA THR A 2 -27.59 -8.22 16.28
C THR A 2 -27.08 -8.29 14.84
N ARG A 3 -27.56 -7.37 13.98
CA ARG A 3 -27.03 -7.23 12.61
C ARG A 3 -25.59 -6.71 12.70
N CYS A 4 -24.63 -7.53 12.38
CA CYS A 4 -23.31 -7.05 11.97
C CYS A 4 -23.46 -6.34 10.63
N GLY A 5 -23.45 -5.00 10.67
CA GLY A 5 -23.33 -4.17 9.49
C GLY A 5 -21.97 -4.42 8.86
N GLY A 6 -21.94 -5.11 7.72
CA GLY A 6 -20.73 -5.26 6.92
C GLY A 6 -20.40 -3.92 6.28
N GLN A 7 -19.53 -3.15 6.89
CA GLN A 7 -18.76 -2.13 6.18
C GLN A 7 -17.73 -2.88 5.35
N ASN A 8 -17.96 -2.95 4.05
CA ASN A 8 -16.96 -3.38 3.06
C ASN A 8 -15.95 -2.24 2.88
N ASP A 9 -15.11 -2.04 3.88
CA ASP A 9 -14.05 -1.04 3.81
C ASP A 9 -12.95 -1.54 2.88
N ALA A 10 -12.48 -0.70 1.96
CA ALA A 10 -11.32 -0.97 1.11
C ALA A 10 -10.11 -1.43 1.94
N ALA A 11 -9.98 -0.96 3.17
CA ALA A 11 -9.03 -1.44 4.18
C ALA A 11 -9.04 -2.96 4.36
N THR A 12 -10.18 -3.64 4.13
CA THR A 12 -10.30 -5.11 4.23
C THR A 12 -9.50 -5.81 3.12
N TYR A 13 -9.38 -5.21 1.93
CA TYR A 13 -8.64 -5.80 0.81
C TYR A 13 -7.15 -5.48 0.85
N HIS A 14 -6.79 -4.31 1.37
CA HIS A 14 -5.38 -3.93 1.53
C HIS A 14 -4.68 -4.74 2.62
N PHE A 15 -5.39 -5.07 3.68
CA PHE A 15 -4.87 -5.74 4.85
C PHE A 15 -4.22 -7.12 4.56
N PRO A 16 -4.82 -8.03 3.76
CA PRO A 16 -4.19 -9.32 3.46
C PRO A 16 -3.14 -9.27 2.34
N SER A 17 -3.13 -8.25 1.47
CA SER A 17 -2.25 -8.24 0.29
C SER A 17 -0.77 -8.14 0.64
N THR A 18 -0.38 -7.26 1.56
CA THR A 18 1.03 -7.10 1.95
C THR A 18 1.59 -8.31 2.70
N PRO A 19 0.94 -8.89 3.74
CA PRO A 19 1.38 -10.14 4.34
C PRO A 19 1.47 -11.29 3.34
N PHE A 20 0.53 -11.38 2.38
CA PHE A 20 0.55 -12.36 1.31
C PHE A 20 1.75 -12.17 0.36
N LEU A 21 2.06 -10.95 -0.04
CA LEU A 21 3.26 -10.69 -0.83
C LEU A 21 4.54 -11.06 -0.07
N LEU A 22 4.64 -10.69 1.19
CA LEU A 22 5.80 -10.98 2.02
C LEU A 22 5.97 -12.47 2.33
N CYS A 23 4.90 -13.28 2.35
CA CYS A 23 5.05 -14.72 2.55
C CYS A 23 5.69 -15.41 1.33
N HIS A 24 5.42 -14.91 0.12
CA HIS A 24 6.01 -15.43 -1.13
C HIS A 24 7.35 -14.79 -1.48
N ARG A 25 7.53 -13.52 -1.14
CA ARG A 25 8.72 -12.73 -1.43
C ARG A 25 9.17 -11.97 -0.18
N PRO A 26 9.82 -12.65 0.79
CA PRO A 26 10.25 -12.03 2.04
C PRO A 26 11.22 -10.85 1.88
N SER A 27 11.92 -10.77 0.74
CA SER A 27 12.83 -9.67 0.37
C SER A 27 12.15 -8.53 -0.41
N ALA A 28 10.84 -8.59 -0.64
CA ALA A 28 10.13 -7.54 -1.38
C ALA A 28 10.17 -6.21 -0.64
N GLN A 29 10.38 -5.12 -1.37
CA GLN A 29 10.30 -3.75 -0.88
C GLN A 29 8.96 -3.17 -1.33
N ILE A 30 8.11 -2.81 -0.37
CA ILE A 30 6.70 -2.48 -0.63
C ILE A 30 6.39 -1.11 -0.06
N PHE A 31 5.88 -0.21 -0.91
CA PHE A 31 5.26 1.04 -0.48
C PHE A 31 3.75 0.86 -0.39
N CYS A 32 3.20 1.22 0.76
CA CYS A 32 1.76 1.23 0.97
C CYS A 32 1.32 2.67 1.20
N VAL A 33 0.61 3.20 0.23
CA VAL A 33 0.20 4.61 0.20
C VAL A 33 -1.27 4.72 0.53
N SER A 34 -1.64 5.69 1.33
CA SER A 34 -3.02 6.00 1.67
C SER A 34 -3.25 7.52 1.61
N TYR A 35 -4.50 7.97 1.65
CA TYR A 35 -4.80 9.42 1.65
C TYR A 35 -4.32 10.13 2.92
N ALA A 36 -4.15 9.40 4.03
CA ALA A 36 -3.71 9.96 5.31
C ALA A 36 -2.63 9.10 5.97
N GLN A 37 -1.64 9.75 6.59
CA GLN A 37 -0.54 9.06 7.27
C GLN A 37 -1.03 8.20 8.44
N ASP A 38 -1.98 8.69 9.23
CA ASP A 38 -2.52 7.94 10.37
C ASP A 38 -3.17 6.61 9.94
N LEU A 39 -3.88 6.62 8.80
CA LEU A 39 -4.46 5.42 8.21
C LEU A 39 -3.35 4.47 7.71
N ALA A 40 -2.37 4.99 6.99
CA ALA A 40 -1.22 4.22 6.50
C ALA A 40 -0.47 3.55 7.67
N ASP A 41 -0.26 4.27 8.77
CA ASP A 41 0.39 3.76 9.98
C ASP A 41 -0.46 2.71 10.70
N LYS A 42 -1.79 2.91 10.78
CA LYS A 42 -2.70 1.91 11.33
C LYS A 42 -2.61 0.60 10.54
N LEU A 43 -2.72 0.67 9.21
CA LEU A 43 -2.62 -0.49 8.33
C LEU A 43 -1.25 -1.17 8.43
N SER A 44 -0.18 -0.39 8.65
CA SER A 44 1.15 -0.92 8.88
C SER A 44 1.26 -1.72 10.19
N ARG A 45 0.72 -1.18 11.28
CA ARG A 45 0.67 -1.90 12.56
C ARG A 45 -0.11 -3.20 12.46
N ASP A 46 -1.24 -3.19 11.75
CA ASP A 46 -2.09 -4.36 11.57
C ASP A 46 -1.37 -5.43 10.72
N CYS A 47 -0.73 -5.03 9.61
CA CYS A 47 0.10 -5.91 8.79
C CYS A 47 1.23 -6.55 9.63
N ARG A 48 1.94 -5.75 10.43
CA ARG A 48 3.01 -6.23 11.31
C ARG A 48 2.51 -7.24 12.32
N ARG A 49 1.31 -7.04 12.91
CA ARG A 49 0.68 -8.01 13.83
C ARG A 49 0.43 -9.36 13.16
N ILE A 50 -0.01 -9.36 11.90
CA ILE A 50 -0.20 -10.61 11.14
C ILE A 50 1.14 -11.31 10.95
N VAL A 51 2.16 -10.63 10.45
CA VAL A 51 3.48 -11.22 10.19
C VAL A 51 4.13 -11.72 11.49
N ALA A 52 3.86 -11.06 12.61
CA ALA A 52 4.35 -11.47 13.94
C ALA A 52 3.55 -12.61 14.59
N SER A 53 2.36 -12.94 14.05
CA SER A 53 1.49 -13.94 14.67
C SER A 53 2.08 -15.36 14.60
N ASP A 54 1.73 -16.19 15.58
CA ASP A 54 2.24 -17.57 15.67
C ASP A 54 1.80 -18.44 14.49
N TRP A 55 0.56 -18.25 14.02
CA TRP A 55 0.06 -18.99 12.88
C TRP A 55 0.81 -18.64 11.60
N TYR A 56 1.07 -17.33 11.34
CA TYR A 56 1.82 -16.88 10.16
C TYR A 56 3.26 -17.40 10.20
N ARG A 57 3.91 -17.31 11.35
CA ARG A 57 5.29 -17.80 11.57
C ARG A 57 5.43 -19.31 11.42
N ARG A 58 4.35 -20.08 11.66
CA ARG A 58 4.34 -21.54 11.43
C ARG A 58 4.18 -21.89 9.98
N LEU A 59 3.43 -21.08 9.21
CA LEU A 59 3.13 -21.37 7.80
C LEU A 59 4.16 -20.80 6.82
N PHE A 60 4.80 -19.68 7.17
CA PHE A 60 5.67 -18.94 6.26
C PHE A 60 7.06 -18.68 6.85
N PRO A 61 8.11 -18.62 6.00
CA PRO A 61 9.48 -18.38 6.46
C PRO A 61 9.76 -16.93 6.86
N THR A 62 8.91 -16.01 6.48
CA THR A 62 9.08 -14.57 6.74
C THR A 62 9.13 -14.27 8.23
N ARG A 63 10.15 -13.51 8.63
CA ARG A 63 10.36 -13.03 10.01
C ARG A 63 10.61 -11.53 10.01
N LEU A 64 10.12 -10.85 11.04
CA LEU A 64 10.41 -9.42 11.24
C LEU A 64 11.84 -9.26 11.72
N SER A 65 12.55 -8.26 11.18
CA SER A 65 13.85 -7.83 11.66
C SER A 65 13.70 -7.11 13.01
N PRO A 66 14.51 -7.43 14.01
CA PRO A 66 14.49 -6.70 15.29
C PRO A 66 14.99 -5.25 15.19
N GLN A 67 15.72 -4.93 14.11
CA GLN A 67 16.41 -3.65 13.97
C GLN A 67 15.47 -2.51 13.57
N ARG A 68 14.42 -2.78 12.78
CA ARG A 68 13.51 -1.76 12.27
C ARG A 68 12.06 -2.21 12.35
N GLN A 69 11.35 -1.70 13.34
CA GLN A 69 9.96 -2.07 13.67
C GLN A 69 9.09 -0.84 14.01
N ALA A 70 9.35 0.30 13.38
CA ALA A 70 8.53 1.50 13.56
C ALA A 70 7.13 1.33 12.94
N ALA A 71 6.17 2.16 13.37
CA ALA A 71 4.82 2.15 12.80
C ALA A 71 4.82 2.43 11.29
N PRO A 72 5.54 3.45 10.80
CA PRO A 72 5.56 3.74 9.36
C PRO A 72 6.43 2.77 8.57
N GLU A 73 7.37 2.06 9.19
CA GLU A 73 8.29 1.19 8.48
C GLU A 73 8.72 -0.01 9.31
N PHE A 74 8.61 -1.20 8.73
CA PHE A 74 9.23 -2.41 9.29
C PHE A 74 9.98 -3.19 8.21
N GLU A 75 10.98 -3.94 8.65
CA GLU A 75 11.80 -4.79 7.78
C GLU A 75 11.64 -6.27 8.13
N THR A 76 11.91 -7.11 7.14
CA THR A 76 12.06 -8.56 7.32
C THR A 76 13.52 -8.93 7.51
N THR A 77 13.78 -10.11 8.06
CA THR A 77 15.15 -10.67 8.14
C THR A 77 15.77 -10.97 6.78
N ALA A 78 14.95 -11.03 5.74
CA ALA A 78 15.39 -11.19 4.34
C ALA A 78 15.61 -9.84 3.62
N GLN A 79 15.73 -8.73 4.35
CA GLN A 79 15.94 -7.37 3.83
C GLN A 79 14.78 -6.80 3.00
N GLY A 80 13.62 -7.43 3.04
CA GLY A 80 12.38 -6.83 2.55
C GLY A 80 11.88 -5.76 3.51
N CYS A 81 11.09 -4.84 3.00
CA CYS A 81 10.50 -3.79 3.85
C CYS A 81 9.08 -3.44 3.43
N ARG A 82 8.33 -2.93 4.39
CA ARG A 82 7.08 -2.23 4.15
C ARG A 82 7.20 -0.81 4.68
N LEU A 83 7.03 0.16 3.78
CA LEU A 83 6.93 1.58 4.12
C LEU A 83 5.49 2.05 3.97
N ALA A 84 4.94 2.62 5.03
CA ALA A 84 3.64 3.27 5.04
C ALA A 84 3.80 4.78 4.84
N THR A 85 3.10 5.34 3.88
CA THR A 85 3.14 6.78 3.59
C THR A 85 1.78 7.29 3.10
N SER A 86 1.61 8.60 3.10
CA SER A 86 0.46 9.25 2.51
C SER A 86 0.76 9.81 1.13
N VAL A 87 -0.29 10.11 0.36
CA VAL A 87 -0.17 10.93 -0.86
C VAL A 87 0.51 12.25 -0.51
N GLY A 88 1.50 12.65 -1.31
CA GLY A 88 2.38 13.80 -0.99
C GLY A 88 3.52 13.48 -0.02
N GLY A 89 3.58 12.29 0.54
CA GLY A 89 4.65 11.88 1.44
C GLY A 89 6.02 11.76 0.74
N VAL A 90 7.10 11.84 1.55
CA VAL A 90 8.48 11.81 1.05
C VAL A 90 8.91 10.37 0.79
N LEU A 91 9.26 10.08 -0.46
CA LEU A 91 9.75 8.77 -0.93
C LEU A 91 11.20 8.83 -1.44
N THR A 92 11.97 9.85 -1.05
CA THR A 92 13.33 10.06 -1.56
C THR A 92 14.29 8.92 -1.19
N GLY A 93 15.13 8.52 -2.17
CA GLY A 93 16.19 7.53 -1.97
C GLY A 93 15.74 6.08 -1.84
N ARG A 94 14.47 5.76 -2.13
CA ARG A 94 13.92 4.42 -2.03
C ARG A 94 13.17 4.03 -3.29
N GLY A 95 13.14 2.72 -3.57
CA GLY A 95 12.34 2.12 -4.61
C GLY A 95 11.65 0.85 -4.13
N ALA A 96 10.56 0.46 -4.76
CA ALA A 96 9.78 -0.72 -4.36
C ALA A 96 8.79 -1.18 -5.43
N ASP A 97 8.13 -2.32 -5.20
CA ASP A 97 6.80 -2.60 -5.73
C ASP A 97 5.80 -1.74 -4.94
N ILE A 98 4.78 -1.18 -5.59
CA ILE A 98 3.93 -0.15 -4.98
C ILE A 98 2.50 -0.65 -4.85
N ILE A 99 1.94 -0.49 -3.65
CA ILE A 99 0.52 -0.71 -3.37
C ILE A 99 -0.09 0.62 -2.93
N ILE A 100 -1.17 1.04 -3.58
CA ILE A 100 -1.92 2.24 -3.23
C ILE A 100 -3.31 1.81 -2.77
N ASP A 101 -3.75 2.36 -1.64
CA ASP A 101 -5.07 2.10 -1.06
C ASP A 101 -5.76 3.43 -0.77
N ASP A 102 -6.88 3.69 -1.47
CA ASP A 102 -7.68 4.90 -1.36
C ASP A 102 -6.84 6.19 -1.32
N PRO A 103 -6.20 6.57 -2.45
CA PRO A 103 -5.28 7.72 -2.50
C PRO A 103 -5.96 9.08 -2.28
N LEU A 104 -7.29 9.13 -2.33
CA LEU A 104 -8.09 10.34 -2.10
C LEU A 104 -9.26 10.04 -1.16
N LYS A 105 -9.55 10.99 -0.25
CA LYS A 105 -10.78 10.95 0.54
C LYS A 105 -12.00 11.21 -0.37
N PRO A 106 -13.16 10.64 -0.01
CA PRO A 106 -14.39 10.84 -0.80
C PRO A 106 -14.78 12.31 -1.01
N ASP A 107 -14.60 13.17 0.00
CA ASP A 107 -14.84 14.61 -0.07
C ASP A 107 -13.82 15.34 -0.95
N GLU A 108 -12.57 14.96 -0.90
CA GLU A 108 -11.49 15.50 -1.75
C GLU A 108 -11.64 15.08 -3.21
N ALA A 109 -12.23 13.92 -3.47
CA ALA A 109 -12.47 13.42 -4.83
C ALA A 109 -13.41 14.31 -5.65
N LEU A 110 -14.25 15.13 -5.01
CA LEU A 110 -15.10 16.11 -5.67
C LEU A 110 -14.34 17.35 -6.14
N SER A 111 -13.16 17.62 -5.57
CA SER A 111 -12.31 18.76 -5.92
C SER A 111 -11.37 18.43 -7.07
N GLU A 112 -11.46 19.20 -8.16
CA GLU A 112 -10.55 19.06 -9.30
C GLU A 112 -9.09 19.30 -8.91
N ALA A 113 -8.82 20.26 -8.03
CA ALA A 113 -7.48 20.58 -7.56
C ALA A 113 -6.86 19.39 -6.81
N HIS A 114 -7.61 18.74 -5.90
CA HIS A 114 -7.11 17.58 -5.18
C HIS A 114 -6.89 16.37 -6.09
N ARG A 115 -7.79 16.11 -7.05
CA ARG A 115 -7.60 15.06 -8.04
C ARG A 115 -6.35 15.28 -8.89
N ARG A 116 -6.15 16.53 -9.36
CA ARG A 116 -4.96 16.89 -10.13
C ARG A 116 -3.68 16.70 -9.33
N ALA A 117 -3.63 17.18 -8.09
CA ALA A 117 -2.47 17.03 -7.21
C ALA A 117 -2.13 15.56 -6.95
N ALA A 118 -3.14 14.70 -6.72
CA ALA A 118 -2.94 13.26 -6.55
C ALA A 118 -2.38 12.59 -7.81
N ASN A 119 -2.91 12.96 -8.99
CA ASN A 119 -2.43 12.44 -10.27
C ASN A 119 -0.99 12.88 -10.56
N GLU A 120 -0.66 14.15 -10.37
CA GLU A 120 0.70 14.69 -10.55
C GLU A 120 1.69 14.01 -9.59
N TRP A 121 1.30 13.82 -8.34
CA TRP A 121 2.16 13.09 -7.38
C TRP A 121 2.36 11.63 -7.79
N PHE A 122 1.32 10.96 -8.29
CA PHE A 122 1.42 9.61 -8.82
C PHE A 122 2.42 9.55 -9.99
N ASP A 123 2.23 10.38 -11.01
CA ASP A 123 3.01 10.34 -12.24
C ASP A 123 4.48 10.75 -12.00
N HIS A 124 4.69 11.83 -11.25
CA HIS A 124 6.03 12.42 -11.10
C HIS A 124 6.82 11.85 -9.92
N THR A 125 6.16 11.39 -8.87
CA THR A 125 6.83 10.90 -7.67
C THR A 125 6.76 9.39 -7.56
N LEU A 126 5.56 8.83 -7.48
CA LEU A 126 5.36 7.43 -7.13
C LEU A 126 5.87 6.48 -8.23
N TYR A 127 5.46 6.72 -9.49
CA TYR A 127 5.86 5.88 -10.63
C TYR A 127 7.38 5.83 -10.82
N SER A 128 8.08 6.92 -10.53
CA SER A 128 9.54 6.98 -10.62
C SER A 128 10.26 6.09 -9.60
N ARG A 129 9.56 5.60 -8.56
CA ARG A 129 10.12 4.81 -7.46
C ARG A 129 10.07 3.31 -7.67
N LEU A 130 9.55 2.83 -8.79
CA LEU A 130 9.67 1.42 -9.13
C LEU A 130 11.14 1.05 -9.33
N ASN A 131 11.62 0.07 -8.57
CA ASN A 131 13.00 -0.45 -8.66
C ASN A 131 13.31 -1.01 -10.04
N ASP A 132 12.35 -1.74 -10.60
CA ASP A 132 12.43 -2.28 -11.95
C ASP A 132 11.09 -2.02 -12.65
N LYS A 133 11.09 -1.13 -13.62
CA LYS A 133 9.88 -0.77 -14.38
C LYS A 133 9.28 -1.92 -15.20
N ARG A 134 10.06 -2.97 -15.45
CA ARG A 134 9.59 -4.16 -16.20
C ARG A 134 9.03 -5.26 -15.30
N LYS A 135 9.44 -5.28 -14.03
CA LYS A 135 9.07 -6.33 -13.07
C LYS A 135 8.32 -5.82 -11.85
N GLY A 136 8.39 -4.51 -11.61
CA GLY A 136 7.64 -3.86 -10.54
C GLY A 136 6.14 -3.86 -10.84
N ALA A 137 5.33 -3.81 -9.80
CA ALA A 137 3.88 -3.76 -9.90
C ALA A 137 3.31 -2.59 -9.12
N ILE A 138 2.34 -1.89 -9.71
CA ILE A 138 1.52 -0.92 -9.01
C ILE A 138 0.13 -1.52 -8.86
N ILE A 139 -0.31 -1.68 -7.62
CA ILE A 139 -1.62 -2.21 -7.28
C ILE A 139 -2.44 -1.07 -6.70
N LEU A 140 -3.46 -0.64 -7.41
CA LEU A 140 -4.38 0.38 -6.93
C LEU A 140 -5.66 -0.28 -6.43
N ILE A 141 -5.97 -0.03 -5.16
CA ILE A 141 -7.20 -0.47 -4.50
C ILE A 141 -7.93 0.79 -4.08
N MET A 142 -9.06 1.10 -4.69
CA MET A 142 -9.83 2.29 -4.36
C MET A 142 -11.31 2.14 -4.76
N HIS A 143 -12.17 2.90 -4.10
CA HIS A 143 -13.52 3.12 -4.59
C HIS A 143 -13.51 4.08 -5.80
N ARG A 144 -14.34 3.82 -6.80
CA ARG A 144 -14.52 4.77 -7.91
C ARG A 144 -15.32 5.98 -7.43
N LEU A 145 -14.62 7.00 -6.99
CA LEU A 145 -15.23 8.22 -6.45
C LEU A 145 -15.54 9.26 -7.55
N HIS A 146 -14.80 9.24 -8.66
CA HIS A 146 -14.96 10.16 -9.79
C HIS A 146 -14.40 9.55 -11.08
N GLU A 147 -14.96 9.93 -12.23
CA GLU A 147 -14.55 9.40 -13.56
C GLU A 147 -13.15 9.89 -14.00
N SER A 148 -12.74 11.08 -13.58
CA SER A 148 -11.43 11.66 -13.89
C SER A 148 -10.35 11.39 -12.84
N LEU A 149 -10.55 10.45 -11.94
CA LEU A 149 -9.45 9.87 -11.17
C LEU A 149 -8.56 9.07 -12.12
N PRO A 150 -7.25 8.85 -11.81
CA PRO A 150 -6.24 8.40 -12.74
C PRO A 150 -6.80 7.44 -13.77
N SER A 151 -6.94 7.89 -15.01
CA SER A 151 -7.67 7.20 -16.08
C SER A 151 -7.06 5.86 -16.51
N GLY A 152 -5.84 5.57 -16.05
CA GLY A 152 -5.19 4.27 -16.18
C GLY A 152 -5.52 3.27 -15.07
N LEU A 153 -6.23 3.70 -14.02
CA LEU A 153 -6.34 2.97 -12.76
C LEU A 153 -7.78 2.58 -12.38
N THR A 154 -8.71 2.70 -13.31
CA THR A 154 -10.10 2.27 -13.12
C THR A 154 -10.23 0.76 -13.32
N ARG A 155 -10.36 0.02 -12.23
CA ARG A 155 -10.54 -1.42 -12.03
C ARG A 155 -9.23 -2.13 -11.66
N GLY A 156 -9.02 -2.44 -10.38
CA GLY A 156 -8.13 -3.51 -9.89
C GLY A 156 -7.02 -3.97 -10.85
N THR A 157 -6.32 -3.04 -11.48
CA THR A 157 -5.39 -3.35 -12.53
C THR A 157 -4.04 -3.60 -11.90
N ILE A 158 -3.58 -4.85 -11.95
CA ILE A 158 -2.17 -5.17 -11.79
C ILE A 158 -1.51 -4.67 -13.07
N TRP A 159 -0.77 -3.57 -13.01
CA TRP A 159 -0.06 -3.03 -14.15
C TRP A 159 1.34 -3.64 -14.20
N PRO A 160 1.67 -4.49 -15.19
CA PRO A 160 3.08 -4.71 -15.51
C PRO A 160 3.60 -3.42 -16.13
N ALA A 161 4.65 -2.84 -15.57
CA ALA A 161 5.34 -1.74 -16.22
C ALA A 161 5.93 -2.27 -17.54
N THR A 162 5.37 -1.83 -18.67
CA THR A 162 5.90 -2.10 -20.02
C THR A 162 7.07 -1.20 -20.31
#